data_54b6cf061d6dfd41b796b5c5b7bb940f
#
_entry.id   54b6cf061d6dfd41b796b5c5b7bb940f
#
_cell.length_a   1.000
_cell.length_b   1.000
_cell.length_c   1.000
_cell.angle_alpha   90.00
_cell.angle_beta   90.00
_cell.angle_gamma   90.00
#
_symmetry.space_group_name_H-M   'P 1'
#
loop_
_entity.id
_entity.type
_entity.pdbx_description
1 polymer ?
#
loop_
_entity_poly.entity_id
_entity_poly.type
_entity_poly.pdbx_seq_one_letter_code
_entity_poly.pdbx_strand_id
1 'polypeptide(L)'
;SNFVCALVQRSAELLSGCGFSETDALHALAPLMRSNLAHVIEHGAVSALTGPIERGDTQTVQKHLSCLTERDDRQLYALLGLEQVKMAQEKHPEQDYGTLAALLNREKEQKE
;
A
#
# COMPACT_ATOMS: atom_id res chain seq x y z
N SER A 1 -14.72 7.00 4.11
CA SER A 1 -13.92 7.68 5.14
C SER A 1 -13.46 6.74 6.25
N ASN A 2 -14.30 5.83 6.69
CA ASN A 2 -13.94 4.92 7.78
C ASN A 2 -12.85 3.93 7.38
N PHE A 3 -12.73 3.58 6.11
CA PHE A 3 -11.61 2.76 5.64
C PHE A 3 -10.28 3.49 5.78
N VAL A 4 -10.28 4.81 5.62
CA VAL A 4 -9.07 5.61 5.88
C VAL A 4 -8.69 5.53 7.35
N CYS A 5 -9.68 5.64 8.25
CA CYS A 5 -9.44 5.48 9.69
C CYS A 5 -8.83 4.12 10.01
N ALA A 6 -9.35 3.06 9.44
CA ALA A 6 -8.87 1.70 9.67
C ALA A 6 -7.44 1.51 9.16
N LEU A 7 -7.13 2.05 7.98
CA LEU A 7 -5.78 1.97 7.41
C LEU A 7 -4.77 2.74 8.26
N VAL A 8 -5.14 3.91 8.73
CA VAL A 8 -4.28 4.71 9.60
C VAL A 8 -4.04 3.99 10.92
N GLN A 9 -5.09 3.44 11.53
CA GLN A 9 -4.96 2.70 12.79
C GLN A 9 -4.04 1.50 12.63
N ARG A 10 -4.24 0.71 11.57
CA ARG A 10 -3.40 -0.47 11.34
C ARG A 10 -1.94 -0.08 11.06
N SER A 11 -1.73 1.00 10.31
CA SER A 11 -0.38 1.51 10.03
C SER A 11 0.32 1.95 11.33
N ALA A 12 -0.40 2.65 12.21
CA ALA A 12 0.17 3.06 13.49
C ALA A 12 0.53 1.85 14.36
N GLU A 13 -0.30 0.81 14.36
CA GLU A 13 -0.01 -0.43 15.09
C GLU A 13 1.23 -1.14 14.56
N LEU A 14 1.41 -1.18 13.25
CA LEU A 14 2.62 -1.77 12.64
C LEU A 14 3.88 -0.99 13.04
N LEU A 15 3.82 0.33 13.02
CA LEU A 15 4.96 1.16 13.47
C LEU A 15 5.21 1.02 14.96
N SER A 16 4.18 0.82 15.76
CA SER A 16 4.34 0.55 17.20
C SER A 16 5.17 -0.71 17.43
N GLY A 17 5.01 -1.71 16.58
CA GLY A 17 5.83 -2.91 16.62
C GLY A 17 7.30 -2.65 16.34
N CYS A 18 7.64 -1.51 15.77
CA CYS A 18 9.01 -1.07 15.49
C CYS A 18 9.56 -0.12 16.55
N GLY A 19 8.88 0.03 17.69
CA GLY A 19 9.35 0.83 18.81
C GLY A 19 8.76 2.22 18.96
N PHE A 20 7.84 2.61 18.07
CA PHE A 20 7.12 3.89 18.21
C PHE A 20 5.95 3.73 19.17
N SER A 21 5.60 4.78 19.90
CA SER A 21 4.28 4.83 20.52
C SER A 21 3.25 5.07 19.41
N GLU A 22 1.97 4.75 19.66
CA GLU A 22 0.93 5.01 18.66
C GLU A 22 0.83 6.49 18.30
N THR A 23 0.99 7.37 19.28
CA THR A 23 0.98 8.82 19.04
C THR A 23 2.15 9.24 18.15
N ASP A 24 3.35 8.74 18.42
CA ASP A 24 4.54 9.05 17.61
C ASP A 24 4.42 8.49 16.22
N ALA A 25 3.86 7.26 16.08
CA ALA A 25 3.61 6.66 14.78
C ALA A 25 2.66 7.51 13.94
N LEU A 26 1.58 8.00 14.54
CA LEU A 26 0.62 8.86 13.86
C LEU A 26 1.27 10.16 13.40
N HIS A 27 2.08 10.80 14.26
CA HIS A 27 2.80 12.01 13.91
C HIS A 27 3.81 11.80 12.79
N ALA A 28 4.47 10.63 12.77
CA ALA A 28 5.40 10.29 11.70
C ALA A 28 4.70 10.10 10.35
N LEU A 29 3.50 9.53 10.35
CA LEU A 29 2.70 9.30 9.14
C LEU A 29 1.99 10.55 8.66
N ALA A 30 1.71 11.51 9.54
CA ALA A 30 0.85 12.66 9.23
C ALA A 30 1.29 13.47 7.99
N PRO A 31 2.58 13.82 7.83
CA PRO A 31 2.99 14.59 6.64
C PRO A 31 2.74 13.82 5.34
N LEU A 32 3.01 12.51 5.33
CA LEU A 32 2.78 11.66 4.17
C LEU A 32 1.30 11.59 3.84
N MET A 33 0.45 11.40 4.86
CA MET A 33 -0.99 11.31 4.67
C MET A 33 -1.57 12.62 4.15
N ARG A 34 -1.17 13.75 4.74
CA ARG A 34 -1.67 15.07 4.32
C ARG A 34 -1.29 15.36 2.89
N SER A 35 -0.04 15.14 2.54
CA SER A 35 0.47 15.40 1.19
C SER A 35 -0.22 14.53 0.16
N ASN A 36 -0.36 13.24 0.46
CA ASN A 36 -0.99 12.29 -0.46
C ASN A 36 -2.47 12.62 -0.67
N LEU A 37 -3.21 12.86 0.41
CA LEU A 37 -4.64 13.15 0.31
C LEU A 37 -4.89 14.48 -0.41
N ALA A 38 -4.07 15.49 -0.14
CA ALA A 38 -4.19 16.77 -0.86
C ALA A 38 -3.99 16.57 -2.36
N HIS A 39 -2.99 15.78 -2.75
CA HIS A 39 -2.73 15.49 -4.16
C HIS A 39 -3.89 14.71 -4.80
N VAL A 40 -4.43 13.74 -4.08
CA VAL A 40 -5.60 12.97 -4.54
C VAL A 40 -6.80 13.90 -4.78
N ILE A 41 -7.05 14.80 -3.86
CA ILE A 41 -8.19 15.71 -3.94
C ILE A 41 -8.04 16.66 -5.15
N GLU A 42 -6.82 17.15 -5.38
CA GLU A 42 -6.57 18.11 -6.47
C GLU A 42 -6.48 17.45 -7.85
N HIS A 43 -5.88 16.27 -7.95
CA HIS A 43 -5.48 15.69 -9.23
C HIS A 43 -6.09 14.31 -9.50
N GLY A 44 -6.81 13.75 -8.54
CA GLY A 44 -7.39 12.41 -8.65
C GLY A 44 -6.42 11.33 -8.17
N ALA A 45 -6.98 10.16 -7.86
CA ALA A 45 -6.23 9.08 -7.24
C ALA A 45 -5.20 8.45 -8.19
N VAL A 46 -5.53 8.30 -9.46
CA VAL A 46 -4.60 7.69 -10.44
C VAL A 46 -3.36 8.57 -10.59
N SER A 47 -3.56 9.87 -10.77
CA SER A 47 -2.44 10.81 -10.90
C SER A 47 -1.59 10.89 -9.62
N ALA A 48 -2.21 10.75 -8.46
CA ALA A 48 -1.53 10.85 -7.18
C ALA A 48 -0.74 9.58 -6.81
N LEU A 49 -1.00 8.47 -7.49
CA LEU A 49 -0.36 7.20 -7.16
C LEU A 49 1.14 7.27 -7.40
N THR A 50 1.92 6.87 -6.39
CA THR A 50 3.37 6.75 -6.44
C THR A 50 3.78 5.45 -5.76
N GLY A 51 5.06 5.24 -5.60
CA GLY A 51 5.57 4.12 -4.81
C GLY A 51 5.94 2.90 -5.64
N PRO A 52 6.28 1.79 -4.95
CA PRO A 52 6.87 0.64 -5.63
C PRO A 52 5.92 -0.07 -6.59
N ILE A 53 4.63 -0.11 -6.29
CA ILE A 53 3.67 -0.77 -7.19
C ILE A 53 3.54 0.04 -8.47
N GLU A 54 3.42 1.35 -8.37
CA GLU A 54 3.34 2.23 -9.54
C GLU A 54 4.59 2.13 -10.42
N ARG A 55 5.77 1.96 -9.81
CA ARG A 55 7.03 1.78 -10.54
C ARG A 55 7.23 0.35 -11.07
N GLY A 56 6.40 -0.60 -10.68
CA GLY A 56 6.58 -2.01 -11.02
C GLY A 56 7.75 -2.65 -10.28
N ASP A 57 8.10 -2.16 -9.11
CA ASP A 57 9.25 -2.61 -8.32
C ASP A 57 8.86 -3.84 -7.49
N THR A 58 8.93 -4.99 -8.14
CA THR A 58 8.53 -6.27 -7.53
C THR A 58 9.40 -6.63 -6.33
N GLN A 59 10.70 -6.30 -6.36
CA GLN A 59 11.60 -6.61 -5.25
C GLN A 59 11.19 -5.89 -3.97
N THR A 60 10.85 -4.60 -4.06
CA THR A 60 10.41 -3.84 -2.91
C THR A 60 9.09 -4.36 -2.37
N VAL A 61 8.16 -4.72 -3.26
CA VAL A 61 6.88 -5.31 -2.85
C VAL A 61 7.10 -6.63 -2.12
N GLN A 62 8.01 -7.48 -2.61
CA GLN A 62 8.37 -8.73 -1.92
C GLN A 62 8.94 -8.46 -0.53
N LYS A 63 9.78 -7.46 -0.39
CA LYS A 63 10.33 -7.06 0.91
C LYS A 63 9.24 -6.60 1.86
N HIS A 64 8.30 -5.81 1.39
CA HIS A 64 7.16 -5.38 2.20
C HIS A 64 6.36 -6.59 2.69
N LEU A 65 6.04 -7.50 1.79
CA LEU A 65 5.29 -8.70 2.16
C LEU A 65 6.05 -9.56 3.17
N SER A 66 7.37 -9.68 3.02
CA SER A 66 8.17 -10.47 3.96
C SER A 66 8.22 -9.86 5.36
N CYS A 67 8.01 -8.55 5.48
CA CYS A 67 7.95 -7.86 6.78
C CYS A 67 6.59 -7.99 7.47
N LEU A 68 5.55 -8.32 6.72
CA LEU A 68 4.21 -8.49 7.26
C LEU A 68 4.04 -9.94 7.69
N THR A 69 3.93 -10.17 9.00
CA THR A 69 3.85 -11.53 9.56
C THR A 69 2.42 -12.02 9.69
N GLU A 70 1.45 -11.10 9.84
CA GLU A 70 0.06 -11.47 9.99
C GLU A 70 -0.59 -11.71 8.63
N ARG A 71 -1.33 -12.82 8.52
CA ARG A 71 -2.00 -13.18 7.28
C ARG A 71 -2.95 -12.08 6.79
N ASP A 72 -3.73 -11.51 7.70
CA ASP A 72 -4.70 -10.48 7.32
C ASP A 72 -4.02 -9.22 6.78
N ASP A 73 -2.88 -8.84 7.34
CA ASP A 73 -2.10 -7.71 6.84
C ASP A 73 -1.58 -7.98 5.43
N ARG A 74 -1.09 -9.19 5.19
CA ARG A 74 -0.59 -9.59 3.87
C ARG A 74 -1.71 -9.59 2.84
N GLN A 75 -2.88 -10.10 3.21
CA GLN A 75 -4.04 -10.11 2.31
C GLN A 75 -4.56 -8.71 2.03
N LEU A 76 -4.62 -7.86 3.05
CA LEU A 76 -5.01 -6.47 2.87
C LEU A 76 -4.05 -5.74 1.92
N TYR A 77 -2.74 -5.93 2.14
CA TYR A 77 -1.71 -5.37 1.26
C TYR A 77 -1.93 -5.84 -0.19
N ALA A 78 -2.18 -7.14 -0.37
CA ALA A 78 -2.35 -7.71 -1.70
C ALA A 78 -3.61 -7.17 -2.40
N LEU A 79 -4.73 -7.08 -1.68
CA LEU A 79 -5.98 -6.59 -2.25
C LEU A 79 -5.86 -5.11 -2.65
N LEU A 80 -5.33 -4.28 -1.78
CA LEU A 80 -5.11 -2.87 -2.09
C LEU A 80 -4.03 -2.70 -3.14
N GLY A 81 -3.01 -3.56 -3.11
CA GLY A 81 -1.96 -3.57 -4.12
C GLY A 81 -2.49 -3.88 -5.51
N LEU A 82 -3.43 -4.81 -5.63
CA LEU A 82 -4.06 -5.12 -6.92
C LEU A 82 -4.90 -3.96 -7.43
N GLU A 83 -5.55 -3.21 -6.56
CA GLU A 83 -6.23 -1.99 -6.96
C GLU A 83 -5.22 -0.95 -7.47
N GLN A 84 -4.07 -0.83 -6.81
CA GLN A 84 -3.00 0.05 -7.28
C GLN A 84 -2.45 -0.39 -8.64
N VAL A 85 -2.37 -1.70 -8.90
CA VAL A 85 -1.95 -2.20 -10.21
C VAL A 85 -2.89 -1.72 -11.31
N LYS A 86 -4.20 -1.77 -11.07
CA LYS A 86 -5.18 -1.24 -12.03
C LYS A 86 -4.95 0.25 -12.30
N MET A 87 -4.74 1.01 -11.24
CA MET A 87 -4.48 2.45 -11.33
C MET A 87 -3.18 2.73 -12.07
N ALA A 88 -2.13 1.98 -11.74
CA ALA A 88 -0.83 2.11 -12.39
C ALA A 88 -0.91 1.78 -13.88
N GLN A 89 -1.66 0.75 -14.23
CA GLN A 89 -1.87 0.36 -15.63
C GLN A 89 -2.58 1.48 -16.42
N GLU A 90 -3.52 2.15 -15.79
CA GLU A 90 -4.18 3.30 -16.39
C GLU A 90 -3.22 4.47 -16.58
N LYS A 91 -2.37 4.72 -15.59
CA LYS A 91 -1.37 5.81 -15.61
C LYS A 91 -0.26 5.53 -16.63
N HIS A 92 0.15 4.26 -16.77
CA HIS A 92 1.25 3.83 -17.65
C HIS A 92 0.80 2.65 -18.52
N PRO A 93 0.00 2.91 -19.58
CA PRO A 93 -0.57 1.82 -20.39
C PRO A 93 0.45 0.90 -21.05
N GLU A 94 1.67 1.39 -21.32
CA GLU A 94 2.70 0.60 -21.97
C GLU A 94 3.52 -0.28 -21.02
N GLN A 95 3.41 -0.06 -19.71
CA GLN A 95 4.21 -0.80 -18.75
C GLN A 95 3.56 -2.16 -18.45
N ASP A 96 4.41 -3.19 -18.31
CA ASP A 96 3.96 -4.54 -17.99
C ASP A 96 3.98 -4.75 -16.47
N TYR A 97 2.80 -4.89 -15.88
CA TYR A 97 2.64 -5.17 -14.45
C TYR A 97 2.34 -6.64 -14.16
N GLY A 98 2.52 -7.54 -15.15
CA GLY A 98 2.11 -8.93 -15.04
C GLY A 98 2.79 -9.68 -13.90
N THR A 99 4.10 -9.54 -13.75
CA THR A 99 4.84 -10.22 -12.68
C THR A 99 4.40 -9.75 -11.30
N LEU A 100 4.20 -8.46 -11.15
CA LEU A 100 3.75 -7.88 -9.88
C LEU A 100 2.32 -8.32 -9.55
N ALA A 101 1.43 -8.28 -10.55
CA ALA A 101 0.05 -8.73 -10.37
C ALA A 101 0.00 -10.21 -9.98
N ALA A 102 0.82 -11.05 -10.58
CA ALA A 102 0.90 -12.48 -10.25
C ALA A 102 1.33 -12.68 -8.78
N LEU A 103 2.33 -11.94 -8.33
CA LEU A 103 2.79 -11.99 -6.94
C LEU A 103 1.66 -11.62 -5.97
N LEU A 104 0.96 -10.53 -6.23
CA LEU A 104 -0.11 -10.07 -5.37
C LEU A 104 -1.31 -11.00 -5.39
N ASN A 105 -1.63 -11.59 -6.55
CA ASN A 105 -2.71 -12.58 -6.66
C ASN A 105 -2.41 -13.84 -5.84
N ARG A 106 -1.18 -14.31 -5.86
CA ARG A 106 -0.78 -15.46 -5.03
C ARG A 106 -0.97 -15.15 -3.55
N GLU A 107 -0.58 -13.97 -3.13
CA GLU A 107 -0.71 -13.56 -1.74
C GLU A 107 -2.18 -13.43 -1.33
N LYS A 108 -3.01 -12.85 -2.20
CA LYS A 108 -4.45 -12.71 -1.97
C LYS A 108 -5.13 -14.04 -1.74
N GLU A 109 -4.72 -15.08 -2.47
CA GLU A 109 -5.35 -16.41 -2.45
C GLU A 109 -4.76 -17.33 -1.41
N GLN A 110 -3.71 -16.93 -0.72
CA GLN A 110 -3.03 -17.77 0.24
C GLN A 110 -3.93 -18.11 1.42
N LYS A 111 -4.03 -19.42 1.69
CA LYS A 111 -4.78 -19.96 2.82
C LYS A 111 -3.82 -20.34 3.95
N GLU A 112 -4.34 -20.47 5.14
CA GLU A 112 -3.54 -20.93 6.27
C GLU A 112 -2.95 -22.32 6.04
#